data_f240a7bacc784c46ab05afd5b357e5d7
#
_entry.id   f240a7bacc784c46ab05afd5b357e5d7
#
_cell.length_a   1.000
_cell.length_b   1.000
_cell.length_c   1.000
_cell.angle_alpha   90.00
_cell.angle_beta   90.00
_cell.angle_gamma   90.00
#
_symmetry.space_group_name_H-M   'P 1'
#
loop_
_entity.id
_entity.type
_entity.pdbx_description
1 polymer ?
#
loop_
_entity_poly.entity_id
_entity_poly.type
_entity_poly.pdbx_seq_one_letter_code
_entity_poly.pdbx_strand_id
1 'polypeptide(L)'
;MTAVKQVKRAVVKAIADAGGMAVESYSAEKFRMSERAVTAVGARETVIEPRGGFEYLGQRADEKTQEVREVYGRRMALTLSLDIYAPRELGADGCETAAETVMQALMTALPEGLRLREMQLGQTEWDKVTGMFRLCASAGYAAYFLCERAEDETVFTDFVLKGTGKERE
;
A
#
# COMPACT_ATOMS: atom_id res chain seq x y z
N MET A 1 8.72 -8.73 6.95
CA MET A 1 7.78 -8.58 5.79
C MET A 1 8.09 -7.24 5.14
N THR A 2 8.12 -7.14 3.80
CA THR A 2 8.43 -5.86 3.14
C THR A 2 7.24 -4.89 3.26
N ALA A 3 7.51 -3.58 3.39
CA ALA A 3 6.49 -2.54 3.47
C ALA A 3 5.46 -2.62 2.31
N VAL A 4 5.93 -2.90 1.09
CA VAL A 4 5.08 -3.10 -0.09
C VAL A 4 4.06 -4.23 0.10
N LYS A 5 4.48 -5.37 0.67
CA LYS A 5 3.56 -6.49 0.96
C LYS A 5 2.52 -6.13 2.02
N GLN A 6 2.91 -5.33 3.02
CA GLN A 6 1.97 -4.86 4.04
C GLN A 6 0.90 -3.95 3.44
N VAL A 7 1.30 -3.01 2.59
CA VAL A 7 0.35 -2.11 1.89
C VAL A 7 -0.59 -2.92 0.97
N LYS A 8 -0.05 -3.86 0.19
CA LYS A 8 -0.89 -4.74 -0.64
C LYS A 8 -1.95 -5.48 0.18
N ARG A 9 -1.53 -6.10 1.30
CA ARG A 9 -2.46 -6.81 2.19
C ARG A 9 -3.49 -5.90 2.81
N ALA A 10 -3.11 -4.69 3.21
CA ALA A 10 -4.03 -3.70 3.74
C ALA A 10 -5.10 -3.32 2.71
N VAL A 11 -4.70 -3.12 1.45
CA VAL A 11 -5.61 -2.82 0.35
C VAL A 11 -6.54 -4.01 0.06
N VAL A 12 -5.99 -5.24 -0.04
CA VAL A 12 -6.79 -6.46 -0.25
C VAL A 12 -7.82 -6.63 0.88
N LYS A 13 -7.39 -6.42 2.13
CA LYS A 13 -8.29 -6.50 3.27
C LYS A 13 -9.38 -5.44 3.23
N ALA A 14 -9.04 -4.18 2.94
CA ALA A 14 -10.03 -3.11 2.84
C ALA A 14 -11.11 -3.40 1.79
N ILE A 15 -10.70 -3.93 0.62
CA ILE A 15 -11.65 -4.34 -0.43
C ILE A 15 -12.51 -5.51 0.03
N ALA A 16 -11.94 -6.49 0.71
CA ALA A 16 -12.69 -7.65 1.23
C ALA A 16 -13.68 -7.24 2.33
N ASP A 17 -13.28 -6.36 3.24
CA ASP A 17 -14.15 -5.83 4.30
C ASP A 17 -15.33 -5.01 3.73
N ALA A 18 -15.17 -4.40 2.56
CA ALA A 18 -16.24 -3.74 1.81
C ALA A 18 -17.11 -4.69 0.96
N GLY A 19 -16.90 -6.01 1.07
CA GLY A 19 -17.66 -7.02 0.33
C GLY A 19 -17.14 -7.36 -1.07
N GLY A 20 -16.06 -6.72 -1.51
CA GLY A 20 -15.35 -7.04 -2.75
C GLY A 20 -14.52 -8.32 -2.63
N MET A 21 -14.15 -8.90 -3.76
CA MET A 21 -13.17 -9.99 -3.81
C MET A 21 -11.85 -9.46 -4.32
N ALA A 22 -10.79 -9.59 -3.52
CA ALA A 22 -9.46 -9.12 -3.88
C ALA A 22 -8.37 -10.14 -3.55
N VAL A 23 -7.31 -10.17 -4.38
CA VAL A 23 -6.17 -11.08 -4.23
C VAL A 23 -4.86 -10.36 -4.45
N GLU A 24 -3.80 -10.81 -3.77
CA GLU A 24 -2.44 -10.23 -3.87
C GLU A 24 -1.70 -10.62 -5.15
N SER A 25 -2.16 -11.63 -5.85
CA SER A 25 -1.49 -12.16 -7.02
C SER A 25 -2.49 -12.55 -8.10
N TYR A 26 -2.13 -12.26 -9.34
CA TYR A 26 -2.89 -12.68 -10.50
C TYR A 26 -2.72 -14.18 -10.77
N SER A 27 -3.83 -14.86 -11.07
CA SER A 27 -3.86 -16.25 -11.55
C SER A 27 -4.98 -16.41 -12.56
N ALA A 28 -4.63 -16.45 -13.84
CA ALA A 28 -5.61 -16.59 -14.93
C ALA A 28 -6.51 -17.81 -14.77
N GLU A 29 -5.94 -18.94 -14.34
CA GLU A 29 -6.68 -20.19 -14.15
C GLU A 29 -7.73 -20.06 -13.04
N LYS A 30 -7.36 -19.48 -11.90
CA LYS A 30 -8.29 -19.29 -10.79
C LYS A 30 -9.38 -18.27 -11.12
N PHE A 31 -9.06 -17.26 -11.92
CA PHE A 31 -10.02 -16.21 -12.29
C PHE A 31 -11.09 -16.75 -13.25
N ARG A 32 -10.72 -17.60 -14.21
CA ARG A 32 -11.68 -18.25 -15.13
C ARG A 32 -12.79 -19.03 -14.41
N MET A 33 -12.53 -19.49 -13.19
CA MET A 33 -13.50 -20.24 -12.37
C MET A 33 -14.29 -19.35 -11.41
N SER A 34 -14.05 -18.04 -11.42
CA SER A 34 -14.76 -17.13 -10.52
C SER A 34 -16.11 -16.75 -11.10
N GLU A 35 -17.17 -16.89 -10.31
CA GLU A 35 -18.51 -16.41 -10.62
C GLU A 35 -18.73 -14.94 -10.22
N ARG A 36 -17.74 -14.34 -9.56
CA ARG A 36 -17.78 -12.96 -9.05
C ARG A 36 -16.64 -12.15 -9.65
N ALA A 37 -16.82 -10.84 -9.68
CA ALA A 37 -15.72 -9.95 -10.03
C ALA A 37 -14.59 -10.04 -8.99
N VAL A 38 -13.34 -10.06 -9.47
CA VAL A 38 -12.11 -10.22 -8.66
C VAL A 38 -11.14 -9.09 -8.96
N THR A 39 -10.62 -8.45 -7.92
CA THR A 39 -9.58 -7.43 -8.04
C THR A 39 -8.20 -8.03 -7.74
N ALA A 40 -7.31 -8.03 -8.73
CA ALA A 40 -5.91 -8.40 -8.55
C ALA A 40 -5.10 -7.18 -8.15
N VAL A 41 -4.47 -7.23 -6.97
CA VAL A 41 -3.66 -6.12 -6.43
C VAL A 41 -2.18 -6.40 -6.69
N GLY A 42 -1.59 -5.66 -7.63
CA GLY A 42 -0.17 -5.73 -7.99
C GLY A 42 0.62 -4.50 -7.52
N ALA A 43 1.92 -4.64 -7.29
CA ALA A 43 2.80 -3.48 -7.13
C ALA A 43 3.28 -3.04 -8.51
N ARG A 44 3.09 -1.74 -8.83
CA ARG A 44 3.53 -1.16 -10.11
C ARG A 44 4.81 -0.35 -9.95
N GLU A 45 4.82 0.53 -8.95
CA GLU A 45 5.94 1.42 -8.69
C GLU A 45 6.07 1.70 -7.20
N THR A 46 7.30 1.82 -6.72
CA THR A 46 7.60 2.22 -5.34
C THR A 46 8.73 3.22 -5.36
N VAL A 47 8.49 4.41 -4.85
CA VAL A 47 9.48 5.47 -4.73
C VAL A 47 9.66 5.78 -3.24
N ILE A 48 10.89 5.63 -2.74
CA ILE A 48 11.27 6.07 -1.40
C ILE A 48 12.03 7.38 -1.59
N GLU A 49 11.55 8.45 -0.97
CA GLU A 49 12.17 9.76 -1.12
C GLU A 49 13.63 9.71 -0.66
N PRO A 50 14.61 9.99 -1.56
CA PRO A 50 16.04 9.87 -1.24
C PRO A 50 16.55 11.05 -0.39
N ARG A 51 15.79 12.15 -0.32
CA ARG A 51 16.18 13.38 0.38
C ARG A 51 15.61 13.40 1.80
N GLY A 52 16.50 13.62 2.75
CA GLY A 52 16.19 13.64 4.17
C GLY A 52 16.59 12.33 4.88
N GLY A 53 16.97 12.46 6.14
CA GLY A 53 17.15 11.31 7.01
C GLY A 53 15.82 10.61 7.29
N PHE A 54 15.85 9.60 8.14
CA PHE A 54 14.64 9.08 8.72
C PHE A 54 14.02 10.16 9.63
N GLU A 55 12.74 10.45 9.43
CA GLU A 55 11.98 11.35 10.29
C GLU A 55 11.61 10.60 11.57
N TYR A 56 11.80 11.24 12.73
CA TYR A 56 11.32 10.69 14.00
C TYR A 56 9.79 10.77 14.03
N LEU A 57 9.15 9.62 14.22
CA LEU A 57 7.68 9.51 14.20
C LEU A 57 7.08 9.32 15.60
N GLY A 58 7.90 9.08 16.62
CA GLY A 58 7.46 8.88 17.99
C GLY A 58 8.06 7.64 18.62
N GLN A 59 7.47 7.23 19.75
CA GLN A 59 7.85 6.03 20.48
C GLN A 59 6.73 5.01 20.46
N ARG A 60 7.08 3.74 20.41
CA ARG A 60 6.16 2.62 20.51
C ARG A 60 6.61 1.70 21.63
N ALA A 61 5.71 1.46 22.59
CA ALA A 61 5.93 0.43 23.61
C ALA A 61 5.56 -0.95 23.04
N ASP A 62 6.44 -1.92 23.22
CA ASP A 62 6.10 -3.32 22.97
C ASP A 62 5.22 -3.82 24.11
N GLU A 63 4.01 -4.29 23.78
CA GLU A 63 3.03 -4.74 24.79
C GLU A 63 3.51 -5.93 25.60
N LYS A 64 4.43 -6.73 25.10
CA LYS A 64 4.92 -7.96 25.74
C LYS A 64 6.17 -7.72 26.60
N THR A 65 7.11 -6.91 26.11
CA THR A 65 8.41 -6.67 26.75
C THR A 65 8.43 -5.39 27.57
N GLN A 66 7.44 -4.50 27.39
CA GLN A 66 7.41 -3.15 27.98
C GLN A 66 8.59 -2.27 27.52
N GLU A 67 9.36 -2.73 26.55
CA GLU A 67 10.44 -1.93 25.96
C GLU A 67 9.86 -0.80 25.11
N VAL A 68 10.39 0.39 25.33
CA VAL A 68 10.07 1.55 24.49
C VAL A 68 11.06 1.60 23.33
N ARG A 69 10.55 1.64 22.11
CA ARG A 69 11.36 1.75 20.89
C ARG A 69 11.05 3.04 20.17
N GLU A 70 12.09 3.72 19.73
CA GLU A 70 11.94 4.88 18.88
C GLU A 70 11.60 4.43 17.46
N VAL A 71 10.60 5.09 16.87
CA VAL A 71 10.13 4.81 15.52
C VAL A 71 10.56 5.94 14.60
N TYR A 72 11.31 5.58 13.59
CA TYR A 72 11.75 6.45 12.52
C TYR A 72 11.12 6.01 11.20
N GLY A 73 10.86 6.93 10.29
CA GLY A 73 10.29 6.60 9.01
C GLY A 73 10.80 7.47 7.86
N ARG A 74 10.73 6.93 6.67
CA ARG A 74 10.88 7.67 5.41
C ARG A 74 9.57 7.67 4.66
N ARG A 75 9.26 8.79 4.04
CA ARG A 75 8.11 8.88 3.14
C ARG A 75 8.31 7.96 1.94
N MET A 76 7.26 7.24 1.63
CA MET A 76 7.19 6.31 0.52
C MET A 76 5.95 6.62 -0.31
N ALA A 77 6.12 6.79 -1.61
CA ALA A 77 5.05 6.79 -2.59
C ALA A 77 5.00 5.41 -3.25
N LEU A 78 3.83 4.81 -3.26
CA LEU A 78 3.60 3.48 -3.81
C LEU A 78 2.43 3.52 -4.77
N THR A 79 2.62 3.06 -6.00
CA THR A 79 1.54 2.87 -6.96
C THR A 79 1.23 1.38 -7.08
N LEU A 80 -0.01 1.01 -6.79
CA LEU A 80 -0.52 -0.34 -7.01
C LEU A 80 -1.35 -0.39 -8.29
N SER A 81 -1.24 -1.49 -9.03
CA SER A 81 -2.23 -1.85 -10.04
C SER A 81 -3.39 -2.57 -9.36
N LEU A 82 -4.60 -2.24 -9.79
CA LEU A 82 -5.86 -2.80 -9.33
C LEU A 82 -6.60 -3.30 -10.57
N ASP A 83 -6.20 -4.47 -11.07
CA ASP A 83 -6.83 -5.05 -12.25
C ASP A 83 -8.11 -5.78 -11.83
N ILE A 84 -9.24 -5.29 -12.28
CA ILE A 84 -10.57 -5.82 -11.94
C ILE A 84 -11.04 -6.71 -13.08
N TYR A 85 -11.35 -7.96 -12.77
CA TYR A 85 -11.83 -8.95 -13.71
C TYR A 85 -13.28 -9.32 -13.37
N ALA A 86 -14.16 -9.30 -14.36
CA ALA A 86 -15.55 -9.74 -14.23
C ALA A 86 -15.82 -10.89 -15.19
N PRO A 87 -16.50 -11.96 -14.75
CA PRO A 87 -16.91 -13.05 -15.62
C PRO A 87 -17.87 -12.54 -16.71
N ARG A 88 -17.94 -13.30 -17.81
CA ARG A 88 -18.72 -12.94 -18.99
C ARG A 88 -20.20 -12.67 -18.67
N GLU A 89 -20.76 -13.41 -17.74
CA GLU A 89 -22.15 -13.33 -17.30
C GLU A 89 -22.49 -11.99 -16.66
N LEU A 90 -21.52 -11.36 -15.99
CA LEU A 90 -21.67 -10.04 -15.37
C LEU A 90 -21.43 -8.89 -16.37
N GLY A 91 -20.83 -9.20 -17.52
CA GLY A 91 -20.52 -8.19 -18.54
C GLY A 91 -19.51 -7.14 -18.11
N ALA A 92 -19.40 -6.07 -18.86
CA ALA A 92 -18.57 -4.91 -18.54
C ALA A 92 -19.05 -4.20 -17.26
N ASP A 93 -20.36 -4.16 -17.04
CA ASP A 93 -21.00 -3.54 -15.86
C ASP A 93 -20.52 -4.20 -14.55
N GLY A 94 -20.18 -5.49 -14.59
CA GLY A 94 -19.59 -6.19 -13.46
C GLY A 94 -18.23 -5.62 -13.03
N CYS A 95 -17.41 -5.15 -13.97
CA CYS A 95 -16.16 -4.44 -13.66
C CYS A 95 -16.44 -3.07 -13.05
N GLU A 96 -17.41 -2.33 -13.57
CA GLU A 96 -17.76 -0.99 -13.09
C GLU A 96 -18.31 -1.05 -11.65
N THR A 97 -19.25 -1.96 -11.39
CA THR A 97 -19.78 -2.18 -10.03
C THR A 97 -18.68 -2.57 -9.04
N ALA A 98 -17.76 -3.46 -9.45
CA ALA A 98 -16.63 -3.83 -8.61
C ALA A 98 -15.65 -2.65 -8.39
N ALA A 99 -15.45 -1.81 -9.42
CA ALA A 99 -14.63 -0.61 -9.30
C ALA A 99 -15.21 0.39 -8.29
N GLU A 100 -16.52 0.59 -8.25
CA GLU A 100 -17.19 1.41 -7.24
C GLU A 100 -16.96 0.87 -5.82
N THR A 101 -17.08 -0.46 -5.63
CA THR A 101 -16.79 -1.11 -4.34
C THR A 101 -15.33 -0.89 -3.94
N VAL A 102 -14.39 -1.03 -4.88
CA VAL A 102 -12.96 -0.76 -4.63
C VAL A 102 -12.74 0.69 -4.26
N MET A 103 -13.30 1.65 -5.00
CA MET A 103 -13.18 3.09 -4.69
C MET A 103 -13.69 3.39 -3.29
N GLN A 104 -14.88 2.90 -2.93
CA GLN A 104 -15.46 3.10 -1.60
C GLN A 104 -14.55 2.52 -0.51
N ALA A 105 -14.05 1.29 -0.69
CA ALA A 105 -13.14 0.64 0.24
C ALA A 105 -11.86 1.47 0.48
N LEU A 106 -11.25 1.96 -0.60
CA LEU A 106 -10.01 2.73 -0.53
C LEU A 106 -10.20 4.12 0.09
N MET A 107 -11.40 4.68 0.00
CA MET A 107 -11.72 5.98 0.61
C MET A 107 -12.07 5.87 2.09
N THR A 108 -12.59 4.73 2.56
CA THR A 108 -13.20 4.61 3.90
C THR A 108 -12.54 3.59 4.82
N ALA A 109 -11.87 2.58 4.28
CA ALA A 109 -11.43 1.41 5.06
C ALA A 109 -9.90 1.22 5.10
N LEU A 110 -9.12 2.17 4.62
CA LEU A 110 -7.66 2.09 4.72
C LEU A 110 -7.20 2.27 6.17
N PRO A 111 -6.17 1.51 6.60
CA PRO A 111 -5.61 1.65 7.93
C PRO A 111 -4.94 3.00 8.12
N GLU A 112 -4.87 3.44 9.38
CA GLU A 112 -4.15 4.65 9.75
C GLU A 112 -2.70 4.62 9.26
N GLY A 113 -2.21 5.77 8.76
CA GLY A 113 -0.87 5.90 8.18
C GLY A 113 -0.76 5.54 6.69
N LEU A 114 -1.78 4.93 6.10
CA LEU A 114 -1.86 4.69 4.65
C LEU A 114 -2.87 5.65 4.01
N ARG A 115 -2.40 6.53 3.14
CA ARG A 115 -3.24 7.55 2.50
C ARG A 115 -3.33 7.31 1.00
N LEU A 116 -4.55 7.17 0.50
CA LEU A 116 -4.83 7.22 -0.93
C LEU A 116 -4.56 8.66 -1.42
N ARG A 117 -3.76 8.81 -2.48
CA ARG A 117 -3.47 10.09 -3.14
C ARG A 117 -4.29 10.29 -4.38
N GLU A 118 -4.33 9.26 -5.20
CA GLU A 118 -5.02 9.29 -6.48
C GLU A 118 -5.49 7.89 -6.84
N MET A 119 -6.51 7.81 -7.66
CA MET A 119 -6.95 6.59 -8.30
C MET A 119 -7.31 6.92 -9.76
N GLN A 120 -6.85 6.07 -10.66
CA GLN A 120 -7.13 6.19 -12.09
C GLN A 120 -7.82 4.91 -12.55
N LEU A 121 -8.92 5.07 -13.26
CA LEU A 121 -9.65 3.98 -13.89
C LEU A 121 -9.43 4.05 -15.40
N GLY A 122 -9.06 2.92 -16.00
CA GLY A 122 -8.98 2.75 -17.43
C GLY A 122 -10.32 2.32 -18.02
N GLN A 123 -10.27 1.92 -19.29
CA GLN A 123 -11.43 1.36 -19.97
C GLN A 123 -11.59 -0.12 -19.67
N THR A 124 -12.82 -0.59 -19.69
CA THR A 124 -13.13 -2.01 -19.61
C THR A 124 -12.97 -2.66 -20.98
N GLU A 125 -12.16 -3.70 -21.05
CA GLU A 125 -11.86 -4.43 -22.28
C GLU A 125 -12.06 -5.93 -22.07
N TRP A 126 -12.28 -6.66 -23.17
CA TRP A 126 -12.31 -8.12 -23.14
C TRP A 126 -10.89 -8.69 -23.11
N ASP A 127 -10.53 -9.36 -22.03
CA ASP A 127 -9.25 -10.06 -21.92
C ASP A 127 -9.35 -11.50 -22.46
N LYS A 128 -8.73 -11.74 -23.62
CA LYS A 128 -8.71 -13.04 -24.29
C LYS A 128 -7.99 -14.13 -23.46
N VAL A 129 -7.05 -13.73 -22.59
CA VAL A 129 -6.24 -14.68 -21.81
C VAL A 129 -7.08 -15.30 -20.70
N THR A 130 -7.84 -14.47 -19.99
CA THR A 130 -8.74 -14.95 -18.92
C THR A 130 -10.11 -15.35 -19.42
N GLY A 131 -10.56 -14.84 -20.58
CA GLY A 131 -11.93 -14.97 -21.03
C GLY A 131 -12.91 -14.18 -20.16
N MET A 132 -12.46 -13.05 -19.61
CA MET A 132 -13.24 -12.16 -18.73
C MET A 132 -13.15 -10.73 -19.22
N PHE A 133 -14.08 -9.88 -18.79
CA PHE A 133 -13.91 -8.45 -18.89
C PHE A 133 -12.85 -7.99 -17.90
N ARG A 134 -11.99 -7.07 -18.29
CA ARG A 134 -10.93 -6.51 -17.47
C ARG A 134 -11.00 -5.00 -17.50
N LEU A 135 -11.00 -4.38 -16.30
CA LEU A 135 -10.81 -2.96 -16.10
C LEU A 135 -9.47 -2.75 -15.42
N CYS A 136 -8.56 -2.04 -16.10
CA CYS A 136 -7.27 -1.69 -15.53
C CYS A 136 -7.42 -0.43 -14.68
N ALA A 137 -7.05 -0.51 -13.42
CA ALA A 137 -6.99 0.63 -12.53
C ALA A 137 -5.62 0.74 -11.86
N SER A 138 -5.30 1.92 -11.39
CA SER A 138 -4.12 2.16 -10.54
C SER A 138 -4.47 3.09 -9.40
N ALA A 139 -3.81 2.88 -8.25
CA ALA A 139 -3.98 3.71 -7.08
C ALA A 139 -2.63 4.09 -6.49
N GLY A 140 -2.41 5.38 -6.30
CA GLY A 140 -1.23 5.95 -5.68
C GLY A 140 -1.43 6.15 -4.18
N TYR A 141 -0.47 5.71 -3.38
CA TYR A 141 -0.51 5.79 -1.92
C TYR A 141 0.69 6.55 -1.38
N ALA A 142 0.47 7.22 -0.25
CA ALA A 142 1.55 7.72 0.60
C ALA A 142 1.57 6.92 1.90
N ALA A 143 2.76 6.49 2.30
CA ALA A 143 3.01 5.76 3.53
C ALA A 143 4.40 6.10 4.07
N TYR A 144 4.74 5.59 5.25
CA TYR A 144 6.08 5.65 5.79
C TYR A 144 6.73 4.25 5.75
N PHE A 145 7.97 4.21 5.29
CA PHE A 145 8.82 3.06 5.49
C PHE A 145 9.43 3.17 6.89
N LEU A 146 9.01 2.29 7.81
CA LEU A 146 9.36 2.38 9.21
C LEU A 146 10.66 1.63 9.52
N CYS A 147 11.45 2.21 10.42
CA CYS A 147 12.59 1.58 11.06
C CYS A 147 12.44 1.77 12.58
N GLU A 148 12.44 0.68 13.33
CA GLU A 148 12.40 0.69 14.79
C GLU A 148 13.83 0.49 15.33
N ARG A 149 14.21 1.28 16.32
CA ARG A 149 15.47 1.13 17.05
C ARG A 149 15.18 0.88 18.52
N ALA A 150 15.89 -0.06 19.12
CA ALA A 150 15.89 -0.23 20.58
C ALA A 150 16.71 0.88 21.22
N GLU A 151 16.29 1.38 22.40
CA GLU A 151 16.98 2.46 23.11
C GLU A 151 18.44 2.11 23.48
N ASP A 152 18.78 0.82 23.57
CA ASP A 152 20.12 0.34 23.99
C ASP A 152 21.15 0.21 22.85
N GLU A 153 20.81 0.50 21.61
CA GLU A 153 21.80 0.56 20.55
C GLU A 153 22.56 1.88 20.59
N THR A 154 23.57 1.92 21.43
CA THR A 154 24.58 2.98 21.64
C THR A 154 25.39 3.36 20.38
N VAL A 155 24.93 3.04 19.20
CA VAL A 155 25.64 3.33 17.93
C VAL A 155 25.60 4.82 17.56
N PHE A 156 24.83 5.66 18.29
CA PHE A 156 24.68 7.08 17.98
C PHE A 156 25.14 8.07 19.06
N THR A 157 25.86 7.63 20.08
CA THR A 157 26.42 8.56 21.10
C THR A 157 27.61 9.37 20.60
N ASP A 158 28.09 9.17 19.36
CA ASP A 158 29.28 9.84 18.83
C ASP A 158 29.04 10.85 17.71
N PHE A 159 27.82 11.30 17.47
CA PHE A 159 27.61 12.53 16.74
C PHE A 159 27.70 13.74 17.66
N VAL A 160 28.90 14.03 18.14
CA VAL A 160 29.22 15.38 18.61
C VAL A 160 29.16 16.26 17.35
N LEU A 161 28.07 17.02 17.21
CA LEU A 161 28.04 18.19 16.37
C LEU A 161 29.11 19.15 16.94
N LYS A 162 30.33 19.07 16.43
CA LYS A 162 31.31 20.14 16.59
C LYS A 162 30.78 21.33 15.78
N GLY A 163 29.90 22.08 16.38
CA GLY A 163 29.61 23.42 15.95
C GLY A 163 30.89 24.22 16.11
N THR A 164 31.55 24.51 15.01
CA THR A 164 32.55 25.56 14.97
C THR A 164 31.82 26.87 15.18
N GLY A 165 31.55 27.21 16.43
CA GLY A 165 31.24 28.58 16.83
C GLY A 165 32.46 29.43 16.56
N LYS A 166 32.47 30.21 15.48
CA LYS A 166 33.35 31.34 15.35
C LYS A 166 32.90 32.36 16.41
N GLU A 167 33.60 32.41 17.52
CA GLU A 167 33.60 33.60 18.36
C GLU A 167 34.07 34.76 17.47
N ARG A 168 33.22 35.74 17.29
CA ARG A 168 33.59 37.07 16.78
C ARG A 168 34.04 37.86 17.99
N GLU A 169 35.32 38.19 18.01
CA GLU A 169 35.82 39.34 18.76
C GLU A 169 35.24 40.63 18.19
#